data_a625e6cd319d5e650c3e05d2b83832e9
#
_entry.id   a625e6cd319d5e650c3e05d2b83832e9
#
_cell.length_a   1.000
_cell.length_b   1.000
_cell.length_c   1.000
_cell.angle_alpha   90.00
_cell.angle_beta   90.00
_cell.angle_gamma   90.00
#
_symmetry.space_group_name_H-M   'P 1'
#
loop_
_entity.id
_entity.type
_entity.pdbx_description
1 polymer ?
#
loop_
_entity_poly.entity_id
_entity_poly.type
_entity_poly.pdbx_seq_one_letter_code
_entity_poly.pdbx_strand_id
1 'polypeptide(L)'
;MTFATVMVSLALSQPNEARLQVAGDLAARFEAGVVVGAAAKFPPPLYFTTGEQAQDLIEQGEAALQTRLGELEQHFRSVVGGRAAPLSWRAALDFPVRYVLAQARAADILVTGSIPPGVSDAFAVASPKDLVMQAGRPLLVVPDNATWLDLSTVLVAWKETPEARRALVDALPLLAKATDVVVTEILENTSEYDACEARLDDVVAWLGRHQIVASARVEQPGQGRNVAAKLDAVAADVSAGLVVAGAYGHSRFRELVLGGVTEHLVTRTERCVLLSH
;
A
#
# COMPACT_ATOMS: atom_id res chain seq x y z
N MET A 1 -16.43 -7.63 9.50
CA MET A 1 -16.10 -6.47 8.63
C MET A 1 -15.70 -7.01 7.27
N THR A 2 -16.00 -6.29 6.19
CA THR A 2 -15.63 -6.68 4.82
C THR A 2 -15.29 -5.42 4.03
N PHE A 3 -14.55 -5.54 2.95
CA PHE A 3 -14.36 -4.46 1.98
C PHE A 3 -15.52 -4.48 0.98
N ALA A 4 -16.19 -3.36 0.77
CA ALA A 4 -17.22 -3.19 -0.24
C ALA A 4 -16.66 -2.51 -1.51
N THR A 5 -15.59 -1.74 -1.36
CA THR A 5 -14.97 -1.00 -2.47
C THR A 5 -13.45 -1.04 -2.35
N VAL A 6 -12.81 -1.64 -3.35
CA VAL A 6 -11.35 -1.61 -3.55
C VAL A 6 -11.02 -0.48 -4.53
N MET A 7 -10.19 0.46 -4.13
CA MET A 7 -9.68 1.49 -5.03
C MET A 7 -8.26 1.15 -5.46
N VAL A 8 -7.98 1.20 -6.75
CA VAL A 8 -6.63 1.02 -7.28
C VAL A 8 -6.09 2.31 -7.90
N SER A 9 -4.92 2.71 -7.45
CA SER A 9 -4.17 3.84 -8.03
C SER A 9 -3.28 3.33 -9.15
N LEU A 10 -3.55 3.79 -10.37
CA LEU A 10 -2.77 3.44 -11.56
C LEU A 10 -1.85 4.59 -11.96
N ALA A 11 -0.68 4.24 -12.48
CA ALA A 11 0.34 5.18 -12.93
C ALA A 11 0.62 5.02 -14.41
N LEU A 12 0.80 6.11 -15.15
CA LEU A 12 1.10 6.07 -16.59
C LEU A 12 2.55 5.70 -16.90
N SER A 13 3.46 5.86 -15.93
CA SER A 13 4.90 5.64 -16.12
C SER A 13 5.42 4.35 -15.47
N GLN A 14 4.54 3.48 -14.98
CA GLN A 14 4.89 2.24 -14.29
C GLN A 14 4.04 1.06 -14.77
N PRO A 15 4.52 -0.19 -14.59
CA PRO A 15 3.68 -1.37 -14.78
C PRO A 15 2.47 -1.34 -13.84
N ASN A 16 1.30 -1.70 -14.36
CA ASN A 16 0.07 -1.73 -13.58
C ASN A 16 -0.50 -3.14 -13.39
N GLU A 17 0.07 -4.14 -14.07
CA GLU A 17 -0.46 -5.50 -14.10
C GLU A 17 -0.61 -6.10 -12.69
N ALA A 18 0.45 -6.10 -11.89
CA ALA A 18 0.44 -6.69 -10.56
C ALA A 18 -0.64 -6.07 -9.65
N ARG A 19 -0.74 -4.73 -9.64
CA ARG A 19 -1.75 -4.03 -8.82
C ARG A 19 -3.18 -4.28 -9.30
N LEU A 20 -3.40 -4.44 -10.60
CA LEU A 20 -4.70 -4.80 -11.15
C LEU A 20 -5.08 -6.24 -10.84
N GLN A 21 -4.13 -7.19 -10.94
CA GLN A 21 -4.36 -8.58 -10.58
C GLN A 21 -4.73 -8.73 -9.10
N VAL A 22 -3.97 -8.07 -8.20
CA VAL A 22 -4.23 -8.09 -6.77
C VAL A 22 -5.55 -7.38 -6.41
N ALA A 23 -5.86 -6.24 -7.04
CA ALA A 23 -7.14 -5.56 -6.81
C ALA A 23 -8.34 -6.40 -7.27
N GLY A 24 -8.22 -7.08 -8.41
CA GLY A 24 -9.24 -8.00 -8.91
C GLY A 24 -9.42 -9.23 -8.01
N ASP A 25 -8.32 -9.77 -7.47
CA ASP A 25 -8.35 -10.88 -6.51
C ASP A 25 -9.02 -10.47 -5.19
N LEU A 26 -8.66 -9.30 -4.65
CA LEU A 26 -9.34 -8.73 -3.48
C LEU A 26 -10.84 -8.56 -3.73
N ALA A 27 -11.20 -7.96 -4.85
CA ALA A 27 -12.60 -7.71 -5.17
C ALA A 27 -13.39 -9.03 -5.29
N ALA A 28 -12.83 -10.04 -5.92
CA ALA A 28 -13.46 -11.36 -6.01
C ALA A 28 -13.62 -12.03 -4.64
N ARG A 29 -12.61 -11.94 -3.76
CA ARG A 29 -12.64 -12.55 -2.41
C ARG A 29 -13.66 -11.90 -1.46
N PHE A 30 -13.94 -10.61 -1.67
CA PHE A 30 -14.83 -9.83 -0.81
C PHE A 30 -16.16 -9.44 -1.46
N GLU A 31 -16.39 -9.87 -2.70
CA GLU A 31 -17.55 -9.47 -3.51
C GLU A 31 -17.64 -7.93 -3.63
N ALA A 32 -16.49 -7.29 -3.73
CA ALA A 32 -16.33 -5.84 -3.73
C ALA A 32 -16.36 -5.25 -5.13
N GLY A 33 -16.82 -4.00 -5.24
CA GLY A 33 -16.60 -3.21 -6.44
C GLY A 33 -15.15 -2.71 -6.56
N VAL A 34 -14.69 -2.44 -7.79
CA VAL A 34 -13.38 -1.83 -8.04
C VAL A 34 -13.53 -0.44 -8.64
N VAL A 35 -12.86 0.52 -8.01
CA VAL A 35 -12.75 1.90 -8.48
C VAL A 35 -11.31 2.19 -8.84
N VAL A 36 -11.07 2.65 -10.06
CA VAL A 36 -9.75 3.15 -10.46
C VAL A 36 -9.64 4.64 -10.23
N GLY A 37 -8.51 5.07 -9.65
CA GLY A 37 -8.05 6.44 -9.64
C GLY A 37 -6.78 6.58 -10.48
N ALA A 38 -6.88 7.18 -11.67
CA ALA A 38 -5.74 7.43 -12.52
C ALA A 38 -5.62 8.93 -12.82
N ALA A 39 -4.45 9.49 -12.64
CA ALA A 39 -4.21 10.88 -13.02
C ALA A 39 -2.77 11.07 -13.48
N ALA A 40 -2.61 12.01 -14.39
CA ALA A 40 -1.31 12.53 -14.78
C ALA A 40 -1.45 14.00 -15.16
N LYS A 41 -0.39 14.75 -14.99
CA LYS A 41 -0.31 16.15 -15.37
C LYS A 41 0.87 16.36 -16.29
N PHE A 42 0.67 17.07 -17.38
CA PHE A 42 1.79 17.47 -18.23
C PHE A 42 2.67 18.46 -17.47
N PRO A 43 3.97 18.21 -17.34
CA PRO A 43 4.86 19.15 -16.66
C PRO A 43 4.97 20.44 -17.45
N PRO A 44 4.96 21.62 -16.80
CA PRO A 44 5.08 22.89 -17.51
C PRO A 44 6.40 22.96 -18.25
N PRO A 45 6.40 23.41 -19.52
CA PRO A 45 7.63 23.58 -20.27
C PRO A 45 8.46 24.72 -19.68
N LEU A 46 9.67 24.41 -19.22
CA LEU A 46 10.56 25.36 -18.51
C LEU A 46 11.44 26.19 -19.42
N TYR A 47 11.61 25.82 -20.71
CA TYR A 47 12.62 26.38 -21.61
C TYR A 47 12.03 26.69 -23.00
N PHE A 48 11.09 27.65 -23.07
CA PHE A 48 10.55 28.08 -24.36
C PHE A 48 10.66 29.57 -24.53
N THR A 49 10.91 29.98 -25.76
CA THR A 49 11.14 31.37 -26.13
C THR A 49 9.86 32.16 -26.42
N THR A 50 8.75 31.48 -26.71
CA THR A 50 7.46 32.14 -27.01
C THR A 50 6.29 31.43 -26.28
N GLY A 51 5.27 32.22 -25.88
CA GLY A 51 4.06 31.70 -25.22
C GLY A 51 3.25 30.76 -26.13
N GLU A 52 3.22 31.00 -27.42
CA GLU A 52 2.51 30.18 -28.41
C GLU A 52 3.10 28.77 -28.49
N GLN A 53 4.43 28.64 -28.59
CA GLN A 53 5.12 27.34 -28.61
C GLN A 53 4.90 26.57 -27.30
N ALA A 54 4.86 27.26 -26.16
CA ALA A 54 4.57 26.62 -24.88
C ALA A 54 3.14 26.08 -24.84
N GLN A 55 2.18 26.83 -25.36
CA GLN A 55 0.78 26.42 -25.41
C GLN A 55 0.59 25.19 -26.31
N ASP A 56 1.15 25.19 -27.52
CA ASP A 56 1.08 24.05 -28.45
C ASP A 56 1.63 22.77 -27.83
N LEU A 57 2.74 22.88 -27.08
CA LEU A 57 3.34 21.73 -26.42
C LEU A 57 2.50 21.21 -25.25
N ILE A 58 1.86 22.09 -24.49
CA ILE A 58 0.95 21.69 -23.43
C ILE A 58 -0.25 20.95 -24.04
N GLU A 59 -0.87 21.49 -25.08
CA GLU A 59 -2.01 20.87 -25.73
C GLU A 59 -1.68 19.49 -26.32
N GLN A 60 -0.53 19.37 -27.00
CA GLN A 60 -0.05 18.08 -27.52
C GLN A 60 0.24 17.09 -26.39
N GLY A 61 0.90 17.54 -25.31
CA GLY A 61 1.22 16.73 -24.15
C GLY A 61 -0.03 16.23 -23.42
N GLU A 62 -1.02 17.09 -23.20
CA GLU A 62 -2.29 16.73 -22.58
C GLU A 62 -3.10 15.76 -23.46
N ALA A 63 -3.13 15.94 -24.77
CA ALA A 63 -3.77 15.01 -25.70
C ALA A 63 -3.11 13.63 -25.66
N ALA A 64 -1.78 13.58 -25.58
CA ALA A 64 -1.05 12.31 -25.44
C ALA A 64 -1.35 11.61 -24.11
N LEU A 65 -1.45 12.36 -23.00
CA LEU A 65 -1.84 11.82 -21.70
C LEU A 65 -3.27 11.28 -21.71
N GLN A 66 -4.21 11.96 -22.34
CA GLN A 66 -5.59 11.49 -22.49
C GLN A 66 -5.67 10.17 -23.26
N THR A 67 -4.91 10.04 -24.34
CA THR A 67 -4.83 8.79 -25.11
C THR A 67 -4.32 7.64 -24.22
N ARG A 68 -3.23 7.86 -23.50
CA ARG A 68 -2.66 6.86 -22.57
C ARG A 68 -3.62 6.50 -21.42
N LEU A 69 -4.38 7.45 -20.88
CA LEU A 69 -5.42 7.18 -19.90
C LEU A 69 -6.53 6.28 -20.48
N GLY A 70 -6.91 6.49 -21.74
CA GLY A 70 -7.88 5.64 -22.45
C GLY A 70 -7.36 4.21 -22.65
N GLU A 71 -6.10 4.03 -23.04
CA GLU A 71 -5.46 2.72 -23.15
C GLU A 71 -5.41 1.99 -21.81
N LEU A 72 -5.10 2.74 -20.74
CA LEU A 72 -5.05 2.22 -19.38
C LEU A 72 -6.44 1.79 -18.87
N GLU A 73 -7.50 2.50 -19.25
CA GLU A 73 -8.89 2.08 -18.97
C GLU A 73 -9.23 0.75 -19.64
N GLN A 74 -8.89 0.61 -20.93
CA GLN A 74 -9.11 -0.65 -21.66
C GLN A 74 -8.36 -1.80 -20.99
N HIS A 75 -7.12 -1.59 -20.61
CA HIS A 75 -6.32 -2.58 -19.90
C HIS A 75 -6.95 -2.95 -18.55
N PHE A 76 -7.35 -1.98 -17.74
CA PHE A 76 -8.07 -2.23 -16.48
C PHE A 76 -9.31 -3.10 -16.69
N ARG A 77 -10.15 -2.74 -17.65
CA ARG A 77 -11.38 -3.49 -17.93
C ARG A 77 -11.10 -4.92 -18.40
N SER A 78 -10.00 -5.14 -19.14
CA SER A 78 -9.60 -6.47 -19.61
C SER A 78 -9.08 -7.36 -18.46
N VAL A 79 -8.34 -6.80 -17.51
CA VAL A 79 -7.71 -7.56 -16.40
C VAL A 79 -8.70 -7.84 -15.29
N VAL A 80 -9.51 -6.86 -14.90
CA VAL A 80 -10.42 -6.95 -13.74
C VAL A 80 -11.84 -7.37 -14.17
N GLY A 81 -12.20 -7.19 -15.43
CA GLY A 81 -13.50 -7.56 -15.97
C GLY A 81 -13.83 -9.02 -15.73
N GLY A 82 -15.04 -9.29 -15.22
CA GLY A 82 -15.49 -10.63 -14.84
C GLY A 82 -15.08 -11.10 -13.43
N ARG A 83 -14.19 -10.38 -12.74
CA ARG A 83 -13.80 -10.69 -11.35
C ARG A 83 -14.54 -9.84 -10.32
N ALA A 84 -14.99 -8.65 -10.70
CA ALA A 84 -15.63 -7.69 -9.81
C ALA A 84 -16.75 -6.92 -10.51
N ALA A 85 -17.75 -6.53 -9.73
CA ALA A 85 -18.82 -5.63 -10.15
C ALA A 85 -19.34 -4.86 -8.93
N PRO A 86 -19.55 -3.52 -9.04
CA PRO A 86 -19.33 -2.70 -10.22
C PRO A 86 -17.87 -2.31 -10.47
N LEU A 87 -17.54 -2.00 -11.73
CA LEU A 87 -16.27 -1.39 -12.11
C LEU A 87 -16.47 0.09 -12.40
N SER A 88 -15.66 0.95 -11.81
CA SER A 88 -15.69 2.39 -12.01
C SER A 88 -14.31 2.91 -12.44
N TRP A 89 -14.28 3.64 -13.54
CA TRP A 89 -13.09 4.33 -14.02
C TRP A 89 -13.19 5.82 -13.70
N ARG A 90 -12.16 6.37 -13.05
CA ARG A 90 -12.04 7.79 -12.72
C ARG A 90 -10.67 8.27 -13.13
N ALA A 91 -10.60 9.19 -14.07
CA ALA A 91 -9.34 9.74 -14.55
C ALA A 91 -9.39 11.25 -14.70
N ALA A 92 -8.24 11.91 -14.59
CA ALA A 92 -8.11 13.35 -14.81
C ALA A 92 -6.69 13.74 -15.23
N LEU A 93 -6.60 14.89 -15.92
CA LEU A 93 -5.35 15.61 -16.12
C LEU A 93 -5.09 16.48 -14.87
N ASP A 94 -4.54 15.86 -13.83
CA ASP A 94 -4.28 16.46 -12.53
C ASP A 94 -3.07 15.83 -11.87
N PHE A 95 -2.59 16.40 -10.76
CA PHE A 95 -1.57 15.80 -9.93
C PHE A 95 -2.07 14.49 -9.32
N PRO A 96 -1.36 13.35 -9.55
CA PRO A 96 -1.83 12.03 -9.16
C PRO A 96 -2.18 11.90 -7.68
N VAL A 97 -1.31 12.37 -6.77
CA VAL A 97 -1.57 12.31 -5.31
C VAL A 97 -2.87 13.03 -4.96
N ARG A 98 -3.03 14.28 -5.40
CA ARG A 98 -4.21 15.08 -5.11
C ARG A 98 -5.50 14.41 -5.60
N TYR A 99 -5.45 13.90 -6.83
CA TYR A 99 -6.60 13.25 -7.45
C TYR A 99 -6.98 11.95 -6.74
N VAL A 100 -6.02 11.06 -6.48
CA VAL A 100 -6.25 9.78 -5.81
C VAL A 100 -6.80 10.00 -4.40
N LEU A 101 -6.23 10.94 -3.62
CA LEU A 101 -6.74 11.29 -2.29
C LEU A 101 -8.18 11.78 -2.32
N ALA A 102 -8.53 12.62 -3.30
CA ALA A 102 -9.91 13.08 -3.46
C ALA A 102 -10.89 11.94 -3.79
N GLN A 103 -10.44 10.90 -4.50
CA GLN A 103 -11.26 9.72 -4.82
C GLN A 103 -11.33 8.71 -3.68
N ALA A 104 -10.35 8.69 -2.76
CA ALA A 104 -10.27 7.74 -1.64
C ALA A 104 -11.48 7.78 -0.68
N ARG A 105 -12.27 8.88 -0.70
CA ARG A 105 -13.51 9.00 0.09
C ARG A 105 -14.53 7.87 -0.17
N ALA A 106 -14.46 7.23 -1.33
CA ALA A 106 -15.38 6.17 -1.76
C ALA A 106 -14.74 4.78 -1.73
N ALA A 107 -13.67 4.61 -0.97
CA ALA A 107 -12.94 3.34 -0.89
C ALA A 107 -12.80 2.86 0.56
N ASP A 108 -12.73 1.55 0.75
CA ASP A 108 -12.43 0.92 2.03
C ASP A 108 -10.94 0.59 2.14
N ILE A 109 -10.29 0.31 1.02
CA ILE A 109 -8.86 0.01 0.90
C ILE A 109 -8.31 0.60 -0.40
N LEU A 110 -7.10 1.16 -0.36
CA LEU A 110 -6.35 1.61 -1.51
C LEU A 110 -5.31 0.57 -1.90
N VAL A 111 -5.17 0.30 -3.20
CA VAL A 111 -4.12 -0.55 -3.78
C VAL A 111 -3.21 0.32 -4.64
N THR A 112 -1.92 0.24 -4.43
CA THR A 112 -0.89 0.95 -5.21
C THR A 112 0.31 0.05 -5.49
N GLY A 113 1.18 0.43 -6.43
CA GLY A 113 2.46 -0.25 -6.64
C GLY A 113 3.56 0.28 -5.73
N SER A 114 4.60 -0.50 -5.54
CA SER A 114 5.86 -0.01 -4.95
C SER A 114 6.53 0.99 -5.89
N ILE A 115 7.31 1.90 -5.32
CA ILE A 115 8.12 2.86 -6.09
C ILE A 115 9.58 2.66 -5.73
N PRO A 116 10.46 2.28 -6.68
CA PRO A 116 11.88 2.11 -6.41
C PRO A 116 12.51 3.38 -5.82
N PRO A 117 13.52 3.25 -4.96
CA PRO A 117 14.23 4.40 -4.40
C PRO A 117 14.81 5.30 -5.50
N GLY A 118 14.66 6.62 -5.34
CA GLY A 118 15.16 7.60 -6.30
C GLY A 118 14.24 7.84 -7.51
N VAL A 119 13.19 7.07 -7.67
CA VAL A 119 12.15 7.34 -8.67
C VAL A 119 11.10 8.24 -8.03
N SER A 120 10.99 9.46 -8.51
CA SER A 120 9.95 10.40 -8.08
C SER A 120 9.46 11.18 -9.30
N ASP A 121 8.22 10.91 -9.67
CA ASP A 121 7.53 11.66 -10.72
C ASP A 121 6.16 12.08 -10.22
N ALA A 122 6.12 13.25 -9.60
CA ALA A 122 4.89 13.82 -9.03
C ALA A 122 3.82 14.13 -10.09
N PHE A 123 4.19 14.16 -11.38
CA PHE A 123 3.29 14.42 -12.49
C PHE A 123 2.63 13.15 -13.05
N ALA A 124 3.20 11.98 -12.79
CA ALA A 124 2.73 10.71 -13.36
C ALA A 124 2.40 9.63 -12.33
N VAL A 125 2.84 9.76 -11.07
CA VAL A 125 2.70 8.73 -10.04
C VAL A 125 2.19 9.31 -8.73
N ALA A 126 1.18 8.66 -8.13
CA ALA A 126 0.78 8.94 -6.76
C ALA A 126 1.72 8.20 -5.79
N SER A 127 2.51 8.96 -5.04
CA SER A 127 3.47 8.43 -4.08
C SER A 127 2.78 7.60 -2.98
N PRO A 128 3.14 6.32 -2.76
CA PRO A 128 2.60 5.53 -1.66
C PRO A 128 2.80 6.18 -0.28
N LYS A 129 3.90 6.93 -0.12
CA LYS A 129 4.17 7.68 1.11
C LYS A 129 3.12 8.74 1.40
N ASP A 130 2.76 9.52 0.38
CA ASP A 130 1.74 10.55 0.51
C ASP A 130 0.36 9.94 0.68
N LEU A 131 0.09 8.83 -0.01
CA LEU A 131 -1.19 8.14 0.09
C LEU A 131 -1.41 7.58 1.50
N VAL A 132 -0.44 6.88 2.09
CA VAL A 132 -0.61 6.29 3.42
C VAL A 132 -0.82 7.35 4.50
N MET A 133 -0.15 8.51 4.37
CA MET A 133 -0.25 9.61 5.33
C MET A 133 -1.56 10.39 5.27
N GLN A 134 -2.18 10.47 4.08
CA GLN A 134 -3.23 11.45 3.85
C GLN A 134 -4.58 10.84 3.46
N ALA A 135 -4.62 9.57 3.04
CA ALA A 135 -5.86 8.97 2.55
C ALA A 135 -6.86 8.63 3.65
N GLY A 136 -6.41 8.43 4.90
CA GLY A 136 -7.27 7.96 6.00
C GLY A 136 -7.90 6.59 5.70
N ARG A 137 -7.25 5.79 4.87
CA ARG A 137 -7.63 4.43 4.45
C ARG A 137 -6.41 3.53 4.47
N PRO A 138 -6.58 2.23 4.75
CA PRO A 138 -5.46 1.28 4.63
C PRO A 138 -4.94 1.26 3.19
N LEU A 139 -3.63 1.23 3.05
CA LEU A 139 -2.91 1.20 1.79
C LEU A 139 -2.24 -0.15 1.59
N LEU A 140 -2.64 -0.88 0.56
CA LEU A 140 -1.97 -2.09 0.11
C LEU A 140 -0.94 -1.74 -0.96
N VAL A 141 0.33 -1.88 -0.62
CA VAL A 141 1.45 -1.72 -1.56
C VAL A 141 1.75 -3.07 -2.20
N VAL A 142 1.72 -3.12 -3.51
CA VAL A 142 1.88 -4.33 -4.32
C VAL A 142 3.20 -4.27 -5.07
N PRO A 143 4.11 -5.25 -4.92
CA PRO A 143 5.32 -5.34 -5.72
C PRO A 143 5.00 -5.73 -7.16
N ASP A 144 5.85 -5.34 -8.12
CA ASP A 144 5.61 -5.54 -9.55
C ASP A 144 5.55 -7.01 -9.99
N ASN A 145 6.10 -7.93 -9.20
CA ASN A 145 6.10 -9.37 -9.45
C ASN A 145 4.90 -10.12 -8.84
N ALA A 146 4.02 -9.44 -8.11
CA ALA A 146 2.86 -10.08 -7.52
C ALA A 146 1.80 -10.40 -8.58
N THR A 147 1.30 -11.62 -8.58
CA THR A 147 0.22 -12.07 -9.46
C THR A 147 -1.10 -12.28 -8.73
N TRP A 148 -1.08 -12.37 -7.42
CA TRP A 148 -2.23 -12.55 -6.54
C TRP A 148 -1.89 -12.12 -5.11
N LEU A 149 -2.89 -11.96 -4.25
CA LEU A 149 -2.69 -11.68 -2.83
C LEU A 149 -2.62 -13.00 -2.06
N ASP A 150 -1.43 -13.36 -1.62
CA ASP A 150 -1.24 -14.54 -0.78
C ASP A 150 -1.58 -14.23 0.68
N LEU A 151 -2.59 -14.92 1.21
CA LEU A 151 -3.03 -14.87 2.59
C LEU A 151 -2.77 -16.20 3.33
N SER A 152 -1.93 -17.09 2.79
CA SER A 152 -1.60 -18.33 3.48
C SER A 152 -1.00 -18.06 4.85
N THR A 153 -0.01 -17.17 4.90
CA THR A 153 0.56 -16.65 6.14
C THR A 153 0.60 -15.11 6.09
N VAL A 154 0.08 -14.47 7.12
CA VAL A 154 0.13 -13.01 7.28
C VAL A 154 0.99 -12.67 8.49
N LEU A 155 2.03 -11.84 8.26
CA LEU A 155 2.88 -11.31 9.31
C LEU A 155 2.38 -9.94 9.75
N VAL A 156 2.02 -9.79 11.01
CA VAL A 156 1.69 -8.50 11.63
C VAL A 156 2.94 -7.98 12.33
N ALA A 157 3.54 -6.93 11.78
CA ALA A 157 4.66 -6.21 12.38
C ALA A 157 4.13 -5.25 13.44
N TRP A 158 4.14 -5.72 14.69
CA TRP A 158 3.62 -4.97 15.82
C TRP A 158 4.66 -3.99 16.37
N LYS A 159 4.18 -2.87 16.81
CA LYS A 159 4.85 -1.93 17.70
C LYS A 159 3.79 -1.25 18.55
N GLU A 160 4.12 -0.90 19.80
CA GLU A 160 3.17 -0.27 20.72
C GLU A 160 2.92 1.20 20.30
N THR A 161 2.20 1.39 19.17
CA THR A 161 1.85 2.70 18.59
C THR A 161 0.40 2.75 18.11
N PRO A 162 -0.22 3.94 18.01
CA PRO A 162 -1.57 4.09 17.46
C PRO A 162 -1.70 3.54 16.03
N GLU A 163 -0.68 3.73 15.19
CA GLU A 163 -0.66 3.32 13.79
C GLU A 163 -0.66 1.78 13.66
N ALA A 164 0.08 1.07 14.53
CA ALA A 164 0.06 -0.39 14.55
C ALA A 164 -1.31 -0.93 14.98
N ARG A 165 -1.93 -0.30 15.99
CA ARG A 165 -3.30 -0.66 16.39
C ARG A 165 -4.30 -0.43 15.27
N ARG A 166 -4.18 0.68 14.54
CA ARG A 166 -5.03 0.99 13.38
C ARG A 166 -4.81 -0.02 12.26
N ALA A 167 -3.56 -0.31 11.92
CA ALA A 167 -3.22 -1.28 10.88
C ALA A 167 -3.80 -2.67 11.19
N LEU A 168 -3.77 -3.08 12.45
CA LEU A 168 -4.36 -4.35 12.88
C LEU A 168 -5.88 -4.36 12.69
N VAL A 169 -6.59 -3.28 13.05
CA VAL A 169 -8.04 -3.15 12.85
C VAL A 169 -8.39 -3.14 11.37
N ASP A 170 -7.67 -2.38 10.57
CA ASP A 170 -7.89 -2.27 9.13
C ASP A 170 -7.60 -3.59 8.39
N ALA A 171 -6.69 -4.41 8.95
CA ALA A 171 -6.34 -5.72 8.40
C ALA A 171 -7.35 -6.83 8.74
N LEU A 172 -8.26 -6.66 9.71
CA LEU A 172 -9.17 -7.71 10.17
C LEU A 172 -9.88 -8.47 9.05
N PRO A 173 -10.38 -7.83 7.96
CA PRO A 173 -10.99 -8.56 6.85
C PRO A 173 -10.02 -9.54 6.17
N LEU A 174 -8.75 -9.16 6.02
CA LEU A 174 -7.71 -10.00 5.42
C LEU A 174 -7.28 -11.11 6.37
N LEU A 175 -7.05 -10.76 7.64
CA LEU A 175 -6.65 -11.71 8.69
C LEU A 175 -7.70 -12.81 8.91
N ALA A 176 -9.00 -12.48 8.79
CA ALA A 176 -10.08 -13.45 8.87
C ALA A 176 -10.11 -14.46 7.71
N LYS A 177 -9.38 -14.19 6.62
CA LYS A 177 -9.21 -15.09 5.47
C LYS A 177 -7.82 -15.72 5.42
N ALA A 178 -6.94 -15.37 6.34
CA ALA A 178 -5.62 -15.95 6.45
C ALA A 178 -5.69 -17.38 7.02
N THR A 179 -4.77 -18.23 6.59
CA THR A 179 -4.64 -19.58 7.16
C THR A 179 -3.83 -19.52 8.46
N ASP A 180 -2.79 -18.69 8.47
CA ASP A 180 -1.92 -18.48 9.62
C ASP A 180 -1.62 -17.00 9.82
N VAL A 181 -1.60 -16.54 11.08
CA VAL A 181 -1.29 -15.16 11.44
C VAL A 181 -0.18 -15.16 12.48
N VAL A 182 0.92 -14.49 12.18
CA VAL A 182 2.06 -14.33 13.10
C VAL A 182 2.17 -12.87 13.50
N VAL A 183 2.03 -12.58 14.79
CA VAL A 183 2.24 -11.23 15.32
C VAL A 183 3.67 -11.14 15.85
N THR A 184 4.50 -10.27 15.28
CA THR A 184 5.89 -10.12 15.67
C THR A 184 6.23 -8.71 16.13
N GLU A 185 7.03 -8.60 17.19
CA GLU A 185 7.69 -7.37 17.58
C GLU A 185 9.21 -7.58 17.59
N ILE A 186 9.94 -6.66 16.96
CA ILE A 186 11.39 -6.65 16.96
C ILE A 186 11.85 -5.73 18.06
N LEU A 187 12.49 -6.28 19.09
CA LEU A 187 12.98 -5.56 20.26
C LEU A 187 14.05 -4.52 19.86
N GLU A 188 13.99 -3.36 20.48
CA GLU A 188 15.10 -2.41 20.48
C GLU A 188 16.13 -2.75 21.56
N ASN A 189 15.66 -3.32 22.69
CA ASN A 189 16.47 -3.72 23.81
C ASN A 189 16.02 -5.10 24.32
N THR A 190 16.97 -6.01 24.51
CA THR A 190 16.72 -7.39 24.99
C THR A 190 16.18 -7.46 26.42
N SER A 191 16.37 -6.41 27.25
CA SER A 191 15.82 -6.34 28.61
C SER A 191 14.29 -6.20 28.64
N GLU A 192 13.64 -5.96 27.49
CA GLU A 192 12.19 -5.77 27.41
C GLU A 192 11.46 -7.05 26.95
N TYR A 193 12.12 -8.19 26.92
CA TYR A 193 11.57 -9.43 26.35
C TYR A 193 10.23 -9.82 27.02
N ASP A 194 10.19 -9.95 28.34
CA ASP A 194 8.99 -10.41 29.07
C ASP A 194 7.82 -9.42 28.89
N ALA A 195 8.12 -8.11 28.90
CA ALA A 195 7.11 -7.10 28.67
C ALA A 195 6.59 -7.09 27.22
N CYS A 196 7.45 -7.41 26.26
CA CYS A 196 7.08 -7.57 24.87
C CYS A 196 6.20 -8.81 24.65
N GLU A 197 6.59 -9.94 25.24
CA GLU A 197 5.83 -11.19 25.16
C GLU A 197 4.41 -10.97 25.71
N ALA A 198 4.27 -10.38 26.89
CA ALA A 198 2.96 -10.05 27.48
C ALA A 198 2.10 -9.14 26.58
N ARG A 199 2.71 -8.14 25.92
CA ARG A 199 1.97 -7.28 24.97
C ARG A 199 1.49 -8.06 23.75
N LEU A 200 2.33 -8.93 23.20
CA LEU A 200 1.95 -9.74 22.05
C LEU A 200 0.86 -10.76 22.41
N ASP A 201 0.89 -11.34 23.61
CA ASP A 201 -0.16 -12.22 24.11
C ASP A 201 -1.51 -11.50 24.20
N ASP A 202 -1.53 -10.23 24.64
CA ASP A 202 -2.74 -9.42 24.65
C ASP A 202 -3.29 -9.18 23.22
N VAL A 203 -2.41 -8.93 22.25
CA VAL A 203 -2.78 -8.74 20.83
C VAL A 203 -3.33 -10.05 20.25
N VAL A 204 -2.68 -11.18 20.51
CA VAL A 204 -3.14 -12.50 20.07
C VAL A 204 -4.49 -12.84 20.70
N ALA A 205 -4.66 -12.59 22.00
CA ALA A 205 -5.94 -12.78 22.67
C ALA A 205 -7.04 -11.88 22.09
N TRP A 206 -6.71 -10.64 21.71
CA TRP A 206 -7.63 -9.73 21.04
C TRP A 206 -8.03 -10.27 19.65
N LEU A 207 -7.09 -10.76 18.84
CA LEU A 207 -7.37 -11.40 17.55
C LEU A 207 -8.25 -12.64 17.73
N GLY A 208 -8.03 -13.43 18.79
CA GLY A 208 -8.89 -14.57 19.13
C GLY A 208 -10.36 -14.19 19.35
N ARG A 209 -10.65 -13.02 19.94
CA ARG A 209 -12.03 -12.51 20.06
C ARG A 209 -12.66 -12.17 18.72
N HIS A 210 -11.86 -11.91 17.68
CA HIS A 210 -12.29 -11.73 16.30
C HIS A 210 -12.29 -13.04 15.49
N GLN A 211 -12.13 -14.19 16.17
CA GLN A 211 -12.09 -15.53 15.57
C GLN A 211 -10.89 -15.75 14.62
N ILE A 212 -9.81 -15.02 14.87
CA ILE A 212 -8.56 -15.14 14.14
C ILE A 212 -7.56 -15.88 15.02
N VAL A 213 -7.08 -17.03 14.53
CA VAL A 213 -6.01 -17.79 15.19
C VAL A 213 -4.67 -17.15 14.85
N ALA A 214 -3.95 -16.73 15.87
CA ALA A 214 -2.66 -16.06 15.70
C ALA A 214 -1.64 -16.60 16.70
N SER A 215 -0.36 -16.49 16.35
CA SER A 215 0.77 -16.79 17.23
C SER A 215 1.61 -15.54 17.49
N ALA A 216 2.20 -15.45 18.68
CA ALA A 216 3.14 -14.39 19.05
C ALA A 216 4.58 -14.81 18.76
N ARG A 217 5.40 -13.86 18.31
CA ARG A 217 6.82 -14.07 18.05
C ARG A 217 7.62 -12.83 18.43
N VAL A 218 8.40 -12.92 19.50
CA VAL A 218 9.34 -11.88 19.91
C VAL A 218 10.66 -12.09 19.19
N GLU A 219 11.15 -11.06 18.52
CA GLU A 219 12.40 -11.10 17.79
C GLU A 219 13.46 -10.16 18.38
N GLN A 220 14.68 -10.64 18.47
CA GLN A 220 15.81 -9.82 18.88
C GLN A 220 16.29 -8.94 17.71
N PRO A 221 16.87 -7.77 18.01
CA PRO A 221 17.41 -6.90 16.98
C PRO A 221 18.53 -7.64 16.22
N GLY A 222 18.48 -7.61 14.90
CA GLY A 222 19.52 -8.17 14.07
C GLY A 222 20.87 -7.42 14.18
N GLN A 223 21.93 -7.96 13.57
CA GLN A 223 23.22 -7.28 13.47
C GLN A 223 23.02 -5.89 12.84
N GLY A 224 23.65 -4.87 13.43
CA GLY A 224 23.52 -3.49 12.95
C GLY A 224 22.18 -2.81 13.27
N ARG A 225 21.30 -3.43 14.04
CA ARG A 225 19.97 -2.90 14.44
C ARG A 225 19.08 -2.47 13.25
N ASN A 226 19.23 -3.11 12.11
CA ASN A 226 18.37 -2.84 10.95
C ASN A 226 17.04 -3.58 11.10
N VAL A 227 16.04 -2.90 11.62
CA VAL A 227 14.69 -3.44 11.85
C VAL A 227 14.02 -3.87 10.55
N ALA A 228 14.19 -3.12 9.46
CA ALA A 228 13.60 -3.45 8.17
C ALA A 228 14.14 -4.78 7.61
N ALA A 229 15.46 -4.95 7.60
CA ALA A 229 16.08 -6.21 7.18
C ALA A 229 15.70 -7.40 8.07
N LYS A 230 15.56 -7.17 9.39
CA LYS A 230 15.11 -8.20 10.32
C LYS A 230 13.65 -8.58 10.05
N LEU A 231 12.79 -7.60 9.76
CA LEU A 231 11.40 -7.85 9.39
C LEU A 231 11.29 -8.69 8.11
N ASP A 232 12.09 -8.38 7.08
CA ASP A 232 12.14 -9.17 5.85
C ASP A 232 12.58 -10.62 6.12
N ALA A 233 13.60 -10.80 6.98
CA ALA A 233 14.06 -12.13 7.36
C ALA A 233 13.00 -12.95 8.10
N VAL A 234 12.25 -12.32 9.03
CA VAL A 234 11.13 -12.96 9.72
C VAL A 234 10.01 -13.29 8.75
N ALA A 235 9.66 -12.36 7.84
CA ALA A 235 8.63 -12.58 6.84
C ALA A 235 8.99 -13.73 5.87
N ALA A 236 10.27 -13.86 5.52
CA ALA A 236 10.76 -14.98 4.72
C ALA A 236 10.72 -16.31 5.49
N ASP A 237 11.15 -16.30 6.76
CA ASP A 237 11.18 -17.49 7.63
C ASP A 237 9.79 -18.11 7.83
N VAL A 238 8.76 -17.27 8.02
CA VAL A 238 7.36 -17.72 8.14
C VAL A 238 6.66 -17.85 6.77
N SER A 239 7.35 -17.59 5.66
CA SER A 239 6.77 -17.59 4.31
C SER A 239 5.55 -16.66 4.18
N ALA A 240 5.60 -15.48 4.78
CA ALA A 240 4.50 -14.54 4.74
C ALA A 240 4.25 -14.01 3.31
N GLY A 241 3.02 -14.12 2.84
CA GLY A 241 2.58 -13.50 1.58
C GLY A 241 2.11 -12.06 1.74
N LEU A 242 1.73 -11.67 2.97
CA LEU A 242 1.33 -10.31 3.32
C LEU A 242 2.03 -9.88 4.62
N VAL A 243 2.54 -8.64 4.64
CA VAL A 243 2.97 -7.96 5.87
C VAL A 243 1.97 -6.86 6.21
N VAL A 244 1.55 -6.78 7.47
CA VAL A 244 0.69 -5.71 8.01
C VAL A 244 1.53 -4.87 8.97
N ALA A 245 1.59 -3.56 8.78
CA ALA A 245 2.35 -2.67 9.64
C ALA A 245 1.70 -1.30 9.80
N GLY A 246 1.93 -0.66 10.94
CA GLY A 246 1.67 0.77 11.12
C GLY A 246 2.71 1.60 10.35
N ALA A 247 2.27 2.69 9.76
CA ALA A 247 3.15 3.63 9.06
C ALA A 247 3.46 4.83 9.96
N TYR A 248 4.75 5.20 10.06
CA TYR A 248 5.21 6.45 10.72
C TYR A 248 4.96 6.58 12.23
N GLY A 249 4.90 5.50 12.97
CA GLY A 249 4.62 5.45 14.41
C GLY A 249 5.70 5.99 15.36
N HIS A 250 6.66 6.77 14.91
CA HIS A 250 7.64 7.45 15.79
C HIS A 250 7.36 8.94 15.89
N SER A 251 7.23 9.44 17.12
CA SER A 251 7.00 10.84 17.52
C SER A 251 8.11 11.84 17.14
N ARG A 252 8.78 11.66 16.02
CA ARG A 252 9.73 12.66 15.50
C ARG A 252 9.03 13.66 14.58
N PHE A 253 8.11 14.39 15.16
CA PHE A 253 7.33 15.47 14.55
C PHE A 253 8.16 16.68 14.09
N ARG A 254 9.48 16.60 14.00
CA ARG A 254 10.29 17.79 13.72
C ARG A 254 11.17 17.75 12.48
N GLU A 255 11.31 16.61 11.85
CA GLU A 255 12.02 16.57 10.56
C GLU A 255 11.33 15.52 9.67
N LEU A 256 11.11 15.84 8.41
CA LEU A 256 10.60 15.01 7.30
C LEU A 256 11.43 13.73 7.06
N VAL A 257 11.90 13.08 8.11
CA VAL A 257 12.67 11.84 8.02
C VAL A 257 11.71 10.67 8.17
N LEU A 258 11.41 10.04 7.05
CA LEU A 258 10.71 8.78 6.97
C LEU A 258 11.32 7.75 7.91
N GLY A 259 10.50 7.07 8.71
CA GLY A 259 10.97 5.91 9.47
C GLY A 259 11.53 4.85 8.50
N GLY A 260 12.77 4.43 8.70
CA GLY A 260 13.47 3.52 7.78
C GLY A 260 12.70 2.24 7.43
N VAL A 261 11.84 1.75 8.33
CA VAL A 261 10.98 0.58 8.09
C VAL A 261 9.87 0.92 7.10
N THR A 262 9.14 2.01 7.28
CA THR A 262 8.05 2.40 6.34
C THR A 262 8.61 2.71 4.95
N GLU A 263 9.74 3.43 4.88
CA GLU A 263 10.45 3.68 3.60
C GLU A 263 10.77 2.38 2.89
N HIS A 264 11.34 1.42 3.61
CA HIS A 264 11.70 0.11 3.07
C HIS A 264 10.46 -0.63 2.55
N LEU A 265 9.38 -0.67 3.33
CA LEU A 265 8.14 -1.37 2.99
C LEU A 265 7.42 -0.79 1.78
N VAL A 266 7.55 0.51 1.49
CA VAL A 266 6.93 1.12 0.30
C VAL A 266 7.80 1.11 -0.94
N THR A 267 9.14 0.89 -0.80
CA THR A 267 10.08 1.03 -1.92
C THR A 267 10.77 -0.26 -2.33
N ARG A 268 10.92 -1.23 -1.41
CA ARG A 268 11.74 -2.43 -1.62
C ARG A 268 11.02 -3.72 -1.27
N THR A 269 9.70 -3.69 -1.16
CA THR A 269 8.97 -4.90 -0.79
C THR A 269 9.01 -5.95 -1.89
N GLU A 270 9.21 -7.21 -1.49
CA GLU A 270 9.12 -8.39 -2.35
C GLU A 270 7.75 -9.09 -2.24
N ARG A 271 6.92 -8.63 -1.31
CA ARG A 271 5.58 -9.16 -1.01
C ARG A 271 4.60 -8.02 -0.80
N CYS A 272 3.30 -8.32 -0.81
CA CYS A 272 2.30 -7.31 -0.51
C CYS A 272 2.45 -6.77 0.91
N VAL A 273 2.24 -5.47 1.11
CA VAL A 273 2.30 -4.82 2.42
C VAL A 273 1.07 -3.97 2.64
N LEU A 274 0.35 -4.20 3.74
CA LEU A 274 -0.74 -3.34 4.19
C LEU A 274 -0.23 -2.36 5.24
N LEU A 275 -0.45 -1.08 4.99
CA LEU A 275 -0.03 0.02 5.85
C LEU A 275 -1.24 0.86 6.27
N SER A 276 -1.24 1.32 7.54
CA SER A 276 -2.20 2.32 8.04
C SER A 276 -1.50 3.36 8.91
N HIS A 277 -2.03 4.60 8.88
CA HIS A 277 -1.51 5.74 9.64
C HIS A 277 -2.61 6.40 10.49
#